data_f0b81af74efd067da6de797ab9f1aaca
#
_entry.id   f0b81af74efd067da6de797ab9f1aaca
#
_cell.length_a   1.000
_cell.length_b   1.000
_cell.length_c   1.000
_cell.angle_alpha   90.00
_cell.angle_beta   90.00
_cell.angle_gamma   90.00
#
_symmetry.space_group_name_H-M   'P 1'
#
loop_
_entity.id
_entity.type
_entity.pdbx_description
1 polymer ?
#
loop_
_entity_poly.entity_id
_entity_poly.type
_entity_poly.pdbx_seq_one_letter_code
_entity_poly.pdbx_strand_id
1 'polypeptide(L)'
;MDLRKIIYSITAAIVLSSCGKSVDKQVYIPSDLQGMDLNDTASDYCFQRSVSTPDIIVFWEKGFGSDVSEAPDYKGNRMTANLDNLLTQSQYFYDFFKDSLHFITPGSAADSLKMMIMLRYDDEGTAYGGDYDEKIGALWVTPLRTQDERMNCIAHELGHSFQSQLCIDNKSGFSGGGIFEMTSQWMLWQVNPHWVDDEKYHWDAFMQQTHLAFMHPENMYHSPYVLEYWSYRHGREFISDLWRAARHRHDIIDVYEELQGIDDTAFGQEMLDAALHFMTYDMPRVKEVMKPYANRHTSVLQEADEEGWQRIADDRVPQQYGYNGISMTVPAPGQTVSVSLKGLFNPGRTTYAESERYINNAAWSFGLVAVRADGSCIYSDTAVSTIGHIGTITFTAPAAEPLSHLWLVVVPTPSKHQDVLEENSADYINYPFAIR
;
A
#
# COMPACT_ATOMS: atom_id res chain seq x y z
N MET A 1 -11.80 25.65 59.68
CA MET A 1 -12.69 24.56 59.28
C MET A 1 -12.14 23.96 58.02
N ASP A 2 -11.66 22.83 58.19
CA ASP A 2 -10.81 21.87 57.48
C ASP A 2 -10.84 21.84 55.96
N LEU A 3 -9.66 22.10 55.42
CA LEU A 3 -9.27 21.74 54.05
C LEU A 3 -8.65 20.34 54.10
N ARG A 4 -9.36 19.32 53.63
CA ARG A 4 -8.80 17.99 53.43
C ARG A 4 -7.99 17.96 52.14
N LYS A 5 -6.67 17.82 52.30
CA LYS A 5 -5.72 17.53 51.25
C LYS A 5 -5.96 16.10 50.71
N ILE A 6 -6.28 16.00 49.42
CA ILE A 6 -6.26 14.73 48.70
C ILE A 6 -4.85 14.59 48.11
N ILE A 7 -4.11 13.64 48.68
CA ILE A 7 -2.78 13.22 48.16
C ILE A 7 -3.03 12.15 47.11
N TYR A 8 -2.73 12.45 45.84
CA TYR A 8 -2.63 11.44 44.79
C TYR A 8 -1.28 10.77 44.90
N SER A 9 -1.27 9.49 45.30
CA SER A 9 -0.08 8.63 45.21
C SER A 9 0.08 8.20 43.74
N ILE A 10 1.10 8.74 43.06
CA ILE A 10 1.56 8.23 41.78
C ILE A 10 2.42 7.00 42.08
N THR A 11 1.89 5.81 41.85
CA THR A 11 2.63 4.57 41.87
C THR A 11 3.36 4.47 40.55
N ALA A 12 4.63 4.83 40.54
CA ALA A 12 5.50 4.57 39.39
C ALA A 12 5.72 3.05 39.30
N ALA A 13 5.11 2.41 38.33
CA ALA A 13 5.45 1.05 37.94
C ALA A 13 6.85 1.08 37.31
N ILE A 14 7.86 0.61 38.04
CA ILE A 14 9.18 0.32 37.49
C ILE A 14 9.02 -0.93 36.63
N VAL A 15 8.92 -0.76 35.32
CA VAL A 15 9.10 -1.84 34.38
C VAL A 15 10.57 -2.22 34.43
N LEU A 16 10.89 -3.29 35.14
CA LEU A 16 12.19 -3.96 35.03
C LEU A 16 12.25 -4.58 33.63
N SER A 17 12.77 -3.84 32.66
CA SER A 17 13.25 -4.41 31.42
C SER A 17 14.36 -5.38 31.77
N SER A 18 14.10 -6.67 31.64
CA SER A 18 15.13 -7.70 31.68
C SER A 18 16.08 -7.42 30.51
N CYS A 19 17.21 -6.83 30.83
CA CYS A 19 18.32 -6.71 29.88
C CYS A 19 18.90 -8.13 29.67
N GLY A 20 18.21 -8.93 28.86
CA GLY A 20 18.81 -10.09 28.22
C GLY A 20 19.93 -9.56 27.33
N LYS A 21 21.15 -10.03 27.52
CA LYS A 21 22.23 -9.77 26.56
C LYS A 21 21.75 -10.24 25.22
N SER A 22 21.50 -9.32 24.29
CA SER A 22 21.25 -9.67 22.90
C SER A 22 22.46 -10.45 22.41
N VAL A 23 22.25 -11.72 22.09
CA VAL A 23 23.29 -12.51 21.41
C VAL A 23 23.47 -11.86 20.06
N ASP A 24 24.67 -11.42 19.72
CA ASP A 24 24.96 -10.81 18.41
C ASP A 24 24.64 -11.86 17.33
N LYS A 25 23.75 -11.50 16.40
CA LYS A 25 23.32 -12.41 15.33
C LYS A 25 24.49 -12.73 14.41
N GLN A 26 24.49 -13.93 13.88
CA GLN A 26 25.54 -14.40 12.96
C GLN A 26 25.31 -13.81 11.55
N VAL A 27 26.39 -13.72 10.81
CA VAL A 27 26.35 -13.39 9.38
C VAL A 27 26.28 -14.70 8.60
N TYR A 28 25.22 -14.83 7.78
CA TYR A 28 25.11 -15.92 6.83
C TYR A 28 26.08 -15.70 5.67
N ILE A 29 26.75 -16.74 5.20
CA ILE A 29 27.60 -16.68 4.00
C ILE A 29 26.83 -17.33 2.85
N PRO A 30 26.27 -16.52 1.93
CA PRO A 30 25.49 -17.01 0.81
C PRO A 30 26.34 -17.87 -0.15
N SER A 31 25.64 -18.73 -0.93
CA SER A 31 26.27 -19.57 -1.95
C SER A 31 27.12 -18.76 -2.94
N ASP A 32 26.66 -17.58 -3.33
CA ASP A 32 27.37 -16.65 -4.23
C ASP A 32 28.69 -16.14 -3.66
N LEU A 33 28.82 -16.09 -2.34
CA LEU A 33 30.03 -15.64 -1.66
C LEU A 33 30.92 -16.78 -1.16
N GLN A 34 30.47 -18.04 -1.22
CA GLN A 34 31.26 -19.21 -0.70
C GLN A 34 32.56 -19.44 -1.45
N GLY A 35 32.70 -18.94 -2.68
CA GLY A 35 33.95 -19.00 -3.45
C GLY A 35 34.95 -17.90 -3.12
N MET A 36 34.60 -16.94 -2.25
CA MET A 36 35.41 -15.79 -1.88
C MET A 36 36.06 -16.02 -0.50
N ASP A 37 37.31 -15.60 -0.33
CA ASP A 37 37.87 -15.44 1.01
C ASP A 37 37.41 -14.08 1.56
N LEU A 38 36.42 -14.10 2.42
CA LEU A 38 35.87 -12.86 3.05
C LEU A 38 36.87 -12.23 4.05
N ASN A 39 38.00 -12.84 4.35
CA ASN A 39 39.07 -12.23 5.12
C ASN A 39 40.13 -11.58 4.22
N ASP A 40 40.12 -11.84 2.93
CA ASP A 40 41.00 -11.22 1.94
C ASP A 40 40.43 -9.92 1.38
N THR A 41 41.15 -8.82 1.55
CA THR A 41 40.76 -7.52 1.00
C THR A 41 40.81 -7.45 -0.53
N ALA A 42 41.43 -8.43 -1.20
CA ALA A 42 41.41 -8.55 -2.66
C ALA A 42 40.09 -9.11 -3.20
N SER A 43 39.30 -9.79 -2.38
CA SER A 43 37.95 -10.26 -2.75
C SER A 43 37.00 -9.11 -3.08
N ASP A 44 35.97 -9.37 -3.86
CA ASP A 44 34.96 -8.33 -4.18
C ASP A 44 34.24 -7.85 -2.92
N TYR A 45 33.87 -8.75 -2.05
CA TYR A 45 33.35 -8.45 -0.70
C TYR A 45 34.30 -9.03 0.37
N CYS A 46 34.42 -8.37 1.51
CA CYS A 46 35.17 -8.90 2.67
C CYS A 46 34.67 -8.25 3.97
N PHE A 47 35.00 -8.87 5.11
CA PHE A 47 34.57 -8.34 6.41
C PHE A 47 35.21 -6.97 6.75
N GLN A 48 36.37 -6.63 6.20
CA GLN A 48 36.93 -5.29 6.36
C GLN A 48 36.16 -4.21 5.61
N ARG A 49 35.34 -4.60 4.66
CA ARG A 49 34.37 -3.74 3.93
C ARG A 49 32.96 -4.10 4.33
N SER A 50 32.71 -4.12 5.63
CA SER A 50 31.38 -4.27 6.18
C SER A 50 31.19 -3.47 7.47
N VAL A 51 29.96 -3.12 7.76
CA VAL A 51 29.50 -2.54 9.03
C VAL A 51 28.16 -3.17 9.39
N SER A 52 27.85 -3.22 10.68
CA SER A 52 26.60 -3.86 11.08
C SER A 52 25.93 -3.21 12.29
N THR A 53 24.63 -3.38 12.37
CA THR A 53 23.75 -3.20 13.53
C THR A 53 23.51 -4.55 14.21
N PRO A 54 22.70 -4.64 15.26
CA PRO A 54 22.30 -5.95 15.81
C PRO A 54 21.66 -6.89 14.80
N ASP A 55 20.86 -6.36 13.82
CA ASP A 55 20.00 -7.16 12.95
C ASP A 55 20.37 -7.12 11.48
N ILE A 56 21.19 -6.17 11.07
CA ILE A 56 21.56 -5.92 9.67
C ILE A 56 23.08 -5.86 9.52
N ILE A 57 23.59 -6.36 8.40
CA ILE A 57 24.97 -6.13 7.96
C ILE A 57 24.97 -5.52 6.56
N VAL A 58 25.77 -4.48 6.37
CA VAL A 58 26.04 -3.86 5.08
C VAL A 58 27.43 -4.30 4.62
N PHE A 59 27.52 -4.91 3.45
CA PHE A 59 28.77 -5.15 2.74
C PHE A 59 28.89 -4.20 1.55
N TRP A 60 30.10 -3.79 1.20
CA TRP A 60 30.36 -3.05 -0.03
C TRP A 60 31.49 -3.61 -0.85
N GLU A 61 31.36 -3.48 -2.17
CA GLU A 61 32.34 -3.99 -3.13
C GLU A 61 33.69 -3.26 -3.05
N LYS A 62 34.75 -3.94 -3.49
CA LYS A 62 36.13 -3.39 -3.48
C LYS A 62 36.27 -2.10 -4.29
N GLY A 63 35.41 -1.84 -5.26
CA GLY A 63 35.40 -0.61 -6.07
C GLY A 63 35.24 0.66 -5.24
N PHE A 64 34.58 0.59 -4.09
CA PHE A 64 34.43 1.72 -3.16
C PHE A 64 35.71 2.06 -2.41
N GLY A 65 36.69 1.15 -2.36
CA GLY A 65 37.84 1.27 -1.45
C GLY A 65 37.47 0.91 -0.02
N SER A 66 38.27 1.43 0.93
CA SER A 66 38.09 1.17 2.38
C SER A 66 37.02 2.08 3.01
N ASP A 67 36.70 3.20 2.40
CA ASP A 67 35.75 4.21 2.90
C ASP A 67 34.78 4.60 1.82
N VAL A 68 33.52 4.22 2.01
CA VAL A 68 32.42 4.50 1.05
C VAL A 68 32.14 6.00 0.94
N SER A 69 32.43 6.79 1.99
CA SER A 69 32.23 8.25 1.96
C SER A 69 33.22 8.98 1.05
N GLU A 70 34.34 8.31 0.70
CA GLU A 70 35.40 8.80 -0.18
C GLU A 70 35.47 7.99 -1.49
N ALA A 71 34.49 7.17 -1.80
CA ALA A 71 34.47 6.33 -2.98
C ALA A 71 34.67 7.14 -4.25
N PRO A 72 35.50 6.68 -5.21
CA PRO A 72 35.66 7.34 -6.48
C PRO A 72 34.38 7.28 -7.30
N ASP A 73 34.16 8.26 -8.20
CA ASP A 73 33.06 8.24 -9.14
C ASP A 73 33.19 7.07 -10.13
N TYR A 74 32.07 6.49 -10.54
CA TYR A 74 32.01 5.44 -11.54
C TYR A 74 31.20 5.89 -12.76
N LYS A 75 31.83 5.93 -13.94
CA LYS A 75 31.18 6.36 -15.18
C LYS A 75 30.47 7.74 -15.08
N GLY A 76 31.00 8.63 -14.27
CA GLY A 76 30.43 9.96 -14.03
C GLY A 76 29.32 10.01 -12.98
N ASN A 77 28.96 8.88 -12.36
CA ASN A 77 28.04 8.81 -11.24
C ASN A 77 28.78 8.90 -9.91
N ARG A 78 28.20 9.66 -8.99
CA ARG A 78 28.69 9.73 -7.61
C ARG A 78 28.44 8.41 -6.89
N MET A 79 29.50 7.79 -6.37
CA MET A 79 29.44 6.50 -5.70
C MET A 79 29.58 6.59 -4.19
N THR A 80 29.63 7.79 -3.62
CA THR A 80 29.69 7.93 -2.15
C THR A 80 28.32 7.67 -1.54
N ALA A 81 28.31 7.03 -0.34
CA ALA A 81 27.12 6.83 0.46
C ALA A 81 27.38 7.17 1.93
N ASN A 82 26.32 7.56 2.64
CA ASN A 82 26.34 7.80 4.07
C ASN A 82 25.98 6.50 4.81
N LEU A 83 26.99 5.72 5.22
CA LEU A 83 26.78 4.43 5.90
C LEU A 83 26.11 4.59 7.26
N ASP A 84 26.38 5.66 8.01
CA ASP A 84 25.76 5.89 9.31
C ASP A 84 24.26 6.10 9.18
N ASN A 85 23.83 6.89 8.17
CA ASN A 85 22.40 7.08 7.88
C ASN A 85 21.78 5.78 7.35
N LEU A 86 22.43 5.09 6.41
CA LEU A 86 21.96 3.81 5.89
C LEU A 86 21.70 2.80 7.00
N LEU A 87 22.65 2.62 7.93
CA LEU A 87 22.52 1.71 9.07
C LEU A 87 21.41 2.14 10.03
N THR A 88 21.37 3.43 10.37
CA THR A 88 20.39 3.97 11.33
C THR A 88 18.97 3.78 10.81
N GLN A 89 18.72 4.17 9.56
CA GLN A 89 17.40 4.04 8.94
C GLN A 89 17.04 2.56 8.74
N SER A 90 17.94 1.74 8.22
CA SER A 90 17.67 0.32 8.00
C SER A 90 17.34 -0.41 9.30
N GLN A 91 18.05 -0.11 10.42
CA GLN A 91 17.70 -0.71 11.71
C GLN A 91 16.33 -0.25 12.19
N TYR A 92 16.00 1.04 12.05
CA TYR A 92 14.66 1.56 12.37
C TYR A 92 13.58 0.84 11.56
N PHE A 93 13.78 0.65 10.25
CA PHE A 93 12.84 -0.05 9.39
C PHE A 93 12.69 -1.53 9.79
N TYR A 94 13.84 -2.18 10.09
CA TYR A 94 13.85 -3.56 10.57
C TYR A 94 13.01 -3.72 11.84
N ASP A 95 13.24 -2.90 12.84
CA ASP A 95 12.53 -2.95 14.11
C ASP A 95 11.02 -2.71 13.89
N PHE A 96 10.69 -1.75 13.06
CA PHE A 96 9.28 -1.43 12.77
C PHE A 96 8.57 -2.57 12.01
N PHE A 97 9.19 -3.13 10.96
CA PHE A 97 8.60 -4.21 10.16
C PHE A 97 8.47 -5.51 10.96
N LYS A 98 9.39 -5.76 11.88
CA LYS A 98 9.33 -6.89 12.80
C LYS A 98 8.30 -6.68 13.90
N ASP A 99 8.42 -5.59 14.67
CA ASP A 99 7.73 -5.44 15.95
C ASP A 99 6.34 -4.77 15.81
N SER A 100 6.13 -3.97 14.75
CA SER A 100 4.86 -3.26 14.53
C SER A 100 4.02 -3.85 13.40
N LEU A 101 4.66 -4.38 12.34
CA LEU A 101 3.97 -5.00 11.21
C LEU A 101 3.98 -6.53 11.27
N HIS A 102 4.74 -7.12 12.18
CA HIS A 102 4.81 -8.55 12.46
C HIS A 102 5.18 -9.43 11.26
N PHE A 103 6.03 -8.92 10.33
CA PHE A 103 6.48 -9.72 9.18
C PHE A 103 7.48 -10.82 9.56
N ILE A 104 8.11 -10.74 10.73
CA ILE A 104 8.97 -11.81 11.28
C ILE A 104 8.25 -12.45 12.48
N THR A 105 8.20 -13.77 12.49
CA THR A 105 7.62 -14.55 13.58
C THR A 105 8.73 -15.20 14.43
N PRO A 106 8.49 -15.47 15.72
CA PRO A 106 9.43 -16.20 16.55
C PRO A 106 9.81 -17.56 15.95
N GLY A 107 11.10 -17.85 15.92
CA GLY A 107 11.65 -19.05 15.28
C GLY A 107 12.13 -18.83 13.83
N SER A 108 12.00 -17.61 13.31
CA SER A 108 12.59 -17.20 12.04
C SER A 108 14.11 -17.39 12.04
N ALA A 109 14.69 -17.62 10.86
CA ALA A 109 16.12 -17.53 10.66
C ALA A 109 16.66 -16.14 11.04
N ALA A 110 15.86 -15.10 10.86
CA ALA A 110 16.18 -13.73 11.26
C ALA A 110 16.29 -13.51 12.78
N ASP A 111 15.92 -14.48 13.64
CA ASP A 111 16.19 -14.42 15.09
C ASP A 111 17.69 -14.65 15.39
N SER A 112 18.41 -15.34 14.52
CA SER A 112 19.81 -15.72 14.71
C SER A 112 20.76 -15.21 13.63
N LEU A 113 20.25 -14.78 12.48
CA LEU A 113 21.02 -14.28 11.35
C LEU A 113 20.71 -12.81 11.09
N LYS A 114 21.73 -12.04 10.66
CA LYS A 114 21.56 -10.67 10.19
C LYS A 114 21.01 -10.67 8.76
N MET A 115 20.04 -9.81 8.46
CA MET A 115 19.69 -9.47 7.08
C MET A 115 20.84 -8.72 6.42
N MET A 116 20.94 -8.80 5.09
CA MET A 116 22.11 -8.33 4.36
C MET A 116 21.75 -7.20 3.40
N ILE A 117 22.56 -6.14 3.42
CA ILE A 117 22.53 -5.07 2.42
C ILE A 117 23.84 -5.14 1.63
N MET A 118 23.72 -5.37 0.32
CA MET A 118 24.84 -5.47 -0.60
C MET A 118 24.97 -4.19 -1.40
N LEU A 119 25.95 -3.34 -1.03
CA LEU A 119 26.21 -2.10 -1.73
C LEU A 119 27.11 -2.38 -2.94
N ARG A 120 26.58 -2.18 -4.13
CA ARG A 120 27.19 -2.51 -5.42
C ARG A 120 27.89 -1.28 -6.02
N TYR A 121 29.07 -1.48 -6.57
CA TYR A 121 29.83 -0.44 -7.25
C TYR A 121 29.61 -0.50 -8.76
N ASP A 122 28.40 -0.15 -9.18
CA ASP A 122 27.99 -0.08 -10.58
C ASP A 122 27.06 1.12 -10.85
N ASP A 123 26.74 1.34 -12.12
CA ASP A 123 25.87 2.43 -12.59
C ASP A 123 24.40 2.01 -12.79
N GLU A 124 24.00 0.87 -12.29
CA GLU A 124 22.63 0.42 -12.32
C GLU A 124 21.76 1.30 -11.41
N GLY A 125 20.74 1.90 -11.99
CA GLY A 125 19.82 2.78 -11.24
C GLY A 125 18.73 2.07 -10.46
N THR A 126 18.72 0.72 -10.42
CA THR A 126 17.70 -0.11 -9.77
C THR A 126 18.25 -0.69 -8.46
N ALA A 127 17.36 -0.91 -7.50
CA ALA A 127 17.63 -1.69 -6.30
C ALA A 127 16.73 -2.94 -6.32
N TYR A 128 17.08 -3.94 -5.53
CA TYR A 128 16.34 -5.21 -5.45
C TYR A 128 16.29 -5.70 -4.02
N GLY A 129 15.10 -6.00 -3.52
CA GLY A 129 14.90 -6.72 -2.25
C GLY A 129 14.50 -8.18 -2.50
N GLY A 130 14.89 -9.06 -1.61
CA GLY A 130 14.62 -10.49 -1.69
C GLY A 130 15.31 -11.25 -0.57
N ASP A 131 15.93 -12.36 -0.92
CA ASP A 131 16.67 -13.20 0.05
C ASP A 131 17.94 -13.81 -0.56
N TYR A 132 18.76 -14.37 0.31
CA TYR A 132 19.86 -15.26 -0.06
C TYR A 132 19.51 -16.70 0.29
N ASP A 133 19.57 -17.57 -0.73
CA ASP A 133 19.52 -19.03 -0.62
C ASP A 133 18.25 -19.57 0.10
N GLU A 134 17.11 -18.88 -0.02
CA GLU A 134 15.90 -19.15 0.76
C GLU A 134 16.20 -19.26 2.27
N LYS A 135 17.10 -18.41 2.77
CA LYS A 135 17.61 -18.49 4.14
C LYS A 135 17.41 -17.21 4.92
N ILE A 136 17.83 -16.07 4.36
CA ILE A 136 17.78 -14.79 5.06
C ILE A 136 17.50 -13.65 4.09
N GLY A 137 16.65 -12.73 4.48
CA GLY A 137 16.32 -11.54 3.70
C GLY A 137 17.57 -10.73 3.36
N ALA A 138 17.61 -10.23 2.12
CA ALA A 138 18.71 -9.42 1.61
C ALA A 138 18.22 -8.40 0.60
N LEU A 139 18.99 -7.33 0.41
CA LEU A 139 18.77 -6.36 -0.67
C LEU A 139 20.09 -5.96 -1.33
N TRP A 140 20.00 -5.58 -2.59
CA TRP A 140 21.12 -5.13 -3.42
C TRP A 140 20.84 -3.71 -3.90
N VAL A 141 21.77 -2.80 -3.69
CA VAL A 141 21.55 -1.39 -3.98
C VAL A 141 22.85 -0.70 -4.43
N THR A 142 22.73 0.30 -5.29
CA THR A 142 23.82 1.21 -5.62
C THR A 142 23.68 2.52 -4.85
N PRO A 143 24.76 3.30 -4.67
CA PRO A 143 24.68 4.62 -4.03
C PRO A 143 23.69 5.58 -4.68
N LEU A 144 23.35 5.40 -5.94
CA LEU A 144 22.36 6.21 -6.64
C LEU A 144 20.97 6.19 -5.96
N ARG A 145 20.68 5.12 -5.22
CA ARG A 145 19.44 4.92 -4.49
C ARG A 145 19.53 5.17 -2.99
N THR A 146 20.68 5.64 -2.49
CA THR A 146 20.93 5.93 -1.07
C THR A 146 21.18 7.42 -0.81
N GLN A 147 20.92 8.29 -1.77
CA GLN A 147 21.15 9.74 -1.64
C GLN A 147 20.04 10.48 -0.88
N ASP A 148 18.87 9.87 -0.75
CA ASP A 148 17.76 10.38 0.02
C ASP A 148 18.00 10.16 1.54
N GLU A 149 17.86 11.23 2.33
CA GLU A 149 18.08 11.15 3.79
C GLU A 149 17.08 10.24 4.50
N ARG A 150 15.86 10.08 3.96
CA ARG A 150 14.83 9.20 4.52
C ARG A 150 14.97 7.75 4.08
N MET A 151 15.85 7.48 3.12
CA MET A 151 16.12 6.14 2.60
C MET A 151 14.86 5.42 2.10
N ASN A 152 13.99 6.13 1.35
CA ASN A 152 12.74 5.58 0.85
C ASN A 152 12.94 4.30 0.04
N CYS A 153 13.91 4.30 -0.88
CA CYS A 153 14.23 3.10 -1.67
C CYS A 153 14.66 1.94 -0.75
N ILE A 154 15.46 2.19 0.28
CA ILE A 154 15.88 1.16 1.23
C ILE A 154 14.69 0.62 2.03
N ALA A 155 13.76 1.48 2.45
CA ALA A 155 12.54 1.03 3.13
C ALA A 155 11.70 0.11 2.24
N HIS A 156 11.57 0.45 0.96
CA HIS A 156 10.87 -0.35 -0.04
C HIS A 156 11.55 -1.71 -0.25
N GLU A 157 12.85 -1.74 -0.56
CA GLU A 157 13.59 -2.99 -0.82
C GLU A 157 13.73 -3.87 0.42
N LEU A 158 13.88 -3.27 1.60
CA LEU A 158 13.83 -4.02 2.85
C LEU A 158 12.44 -4.63 3.07
N GLY A 159 11.38 -3.96 2.63
CA GLY A 159 10.03 -4.52 2.59
C GLY A 159 9.99 -5.83 1.82
N HIS A 160 10.56 -5.90 0.61
CA HIS A 160 10.70 -7.15 -0.15
C HIS A 160 11.51 -8.21 0.59
N SER A 161 12.60 -7.81 1.28
CA SER A 161 13.39 -8.74 2.08
C SER A 161 12.57 -9.36 3.22
N PHE A 162 11.68 -8.58 3.83
CA PHE A 162 10.76 -9.07 4.87
C PHE A 162 9.65 -9.95 4.32
N GLN A 163 9.11 -9.63 3.14
CA GLN A 163 8.15 -10.50 2.43
C GLN A 163 8.79 -11.86 2.11
N SER A 164 10.00 -11.87 1.55
CA SER A 164 10.75 -13.10 1.28
C SER A 164 11.01 -13.89 2.57
N GLN A 165 11.43 -13.23 3.65
CA GLN A 165 11.65 -13.88 4.95
C GLN A 165 10.37 -14.52 5.48
N LEU A 166 9.23 -13.82 5.40
CA LEU A 166 7.93 -14.36 5.79
C LEU A 166 7.57 -15.59 4.97
N CYS A 167 7.78 -15.55 3.64
CA CYS A 167 7.53 -16.68 2.74
C CYS A 167 8.38 -17.90 3.11
N ILE A 168 9.67 -17.70 3.39
CA ILE A 168 10.61 -18.75 3.79
C ILE A 168 10.16 -19.39 5.11
N ASP A 169 9.94 -18.55 6.13
CA ASP A 169 9.64 -19.01 7.49
C ASP A 169 8.31 -19.76 7.58
N ASN A 170 7.29 -19.30 6.85
CA ASN A 170 5.94 -19.84 6.94
C ASN A 170 5.61 -20.83 5.81
N LYS A 171 6.50 -20.98 4.81
CA LYS A 171 6.21 -21.75 3.57
C LYS A 171 4.86 -21.34 2.97
N SER A 172 4.62 -20.05 2.98
CA SER A 172 3.42 -19.38 2.52
C SER A 172 3.79 -18.00 2.01
N GLY A 173 2.86 -17.30 1.43
CA GLY A 173 3.02 -15.96 0.86
C GLY A 173 2.25 -15.89 -0.44
N PHE A 174 2.18 -14.72 -1.02
CA PHE A 174 1.57 -14.55 -2.33
C PHE A 174 2.51 -15.00 -3.46
N SER A 175 1.93 -15.29 -4.63
CA SER A 175 2.63 -15.54 -5.88
C SER A 175 2.17 -14.53 -6.92
N GLY A 176 2.84 -13.43 -7.06
CA GLY A 176 2.45 -12.39 -8.03
C GLY A 176 3.15 -11.07 -7.73
N GLY A 177 3.60 -10.38 -8.78
CA GLY A 177 4.42 -9.17 -8.64
C GLY A 177 3.67 -8.00 -8.00
N GLY A 178 2.43 -7.74 -8.44
CA GLY A 178 1.69 -6.55 -8.02
C GLY A 178 1.49 -6.43 -6.52
N ILE A 179 1.19 -7.53 -5.83
CA ILE A 179 1.00 -7.49 -4.37
C ILE A 179 2.33 -7.32 -3.62
N PHE A 180 3.45 -7.82 -4.17
CA PHE A 180 4.77 -7.58 -3.61
C PHE A 180 5.09 -6.09 -3.62
N GLU A 181 4.93 -5.43 -4.75
CA GLU A 181 5.20 -4.00 -4.90
C GLU A 181 4.27 -3.15 -4.04
N MET A 182 2.96 -3.42 -4.08
CA MET A 182 1.98 -2.68 -3.30
C MET A 182 2.22 -2.81 -1.79
N THR A 183 2.59 -4.01 -1.31
CA THR A 183 2.90 -4.23 0.10
C THR A 183 4.19 -3.52 0.49
N SER A 184 5.22 -3.55 -0.35
CA SER A 184 6.48 -2.86 -0.09
C SER A 184 6.30 -1.34 -0.05
N GLN A 185 5.50 -0.77 -0.97
CA GLN A 185 5.10 0.63 -0.93
C GLN A 185 4.30 0.99 0.32
N TRP A 186 3.41 0.11 0.77
CA TRP A 186 2.69 0.30 2.02
C TRP A 186 3.65 0.26 3.23
N MET A 187 4.62 -0.67 3.26
CA MET A 187 5.63 -0.76 4.31
C MET A 187 6.50 0.50 4.36
N LEU A 188 6.94 1.02 3.22
CA LEU A 188 7.61 2.31 3.10
C LEU A 188 6.72 3.43 3.70
N TRP A 189 5.45 3.50 3.34
CA TRP A 189 4.54 4.53 3.85
C TRP A 189 4.27 4.41 5.35
N GLN A 190 4.42 3.21 5.94
CA GLN A 190 4.33 3.04 7.40
C GLN A 190 5.48 3.72 8.14
N VAL A 191 6.70 3.66 7.61
CA VAL A 191 7.90 4.24 8.25
C VAL A 191 8.17 5.68 7.81
N ASN A 192 7.70 6.08 6.63
CA ASN A 192 7.74 7.47 6.16
C ASN A 192 6.32 7.98 5.84
N PRO A 193 5.61 8.58 6.80
CA PRO A 193 4.26 9.15 6.55
C PRO A 193 4.24 10.23 5.45
N HIS A 194 5.38 10.89 5.19
CA HIS A 194 5.54 11.91 4.17
C HIS A 194 5.97 11.37 2.80
N TRP A 195 5.94 10.06 2.60
CA TRP A 195 6.28 9.43 1.32
C TRP A 195 5.58 10.10 0.13
N VAL A 196 4.29 10.44 0.25
CA VAL A 196 3.53 11.09 -0.83
C VAL A 196 4.07 12.48 -1.18
N ASP A 197 4.64 13.21 -0.20
CA ASP A 197 5.29 14.50 -0.46
C ASP A 197 6.64 14.31 -1.16
N ASP A 198 7.42 13.30 -0.74
CA ASP A 198 8.75 13.01 -1.28
C ASP A 198 8.69 12.46 -2.70
N GLU A 199 7.69 11.61 -2.98
CA GLU A 199 7.52 10.88 -4.23
C GLU A 199 6.13 11.16 -4.84
N LYS A 200 5.78 12.43 -4.90
CA LYS A 200 4.45 12.91 -5.32
C LYS A 200 3.99 12.35 -6.68
N TYR A 201 4.93 11.98 -7.55
CA TYR A 201 4.61 11.40 -8.85
C TYR A 201 3.79 10.10 -8.74
N HIS A 202 3.95 9.33 -7.67
CA HIS A 202 3.13 8.15 -7.41
C HIS A 202 1.66 8.54 -7.17
N TRP A 203 1.43 9.57 -6.36
CA TRP A 203 0.08 10.06 -6.13
C TRP A 203 -0.53 10.68 -7.39
N ASP A 204 0.26 11.47 -8.15
CA ASP A 204 -0.21 12.06 -9.41
C ASP A 204 -0.61 10.97 -10.43
N ALA A 205 0.15 9.87 -10.52
CA ALA A 205 -0.19 8.72 -11.36
C ALA A 205 -1.46 8.02 -10.87
N PHE A 206 -1.54 7.70 -9.57
CA PHE A 206 -2.72 7.06 -8.98
C PHE A 206 -4.00 7.85 -9.25
N MET A 207 -3.97 9.18 -9.12
CA MET A 207 -5.15 10.03 -9.37
C MET A 207 -5.65 9.97 -10.81
N GLN A 208 -4.82 9.56 -11.77
CA GLN A 208 -5.24 9.26 -13.14
C GLN A 208 -5.80 7.85 -13.31
N GLN A 209 -5.57 6.95 -12.36
CA GLN A 209 -5.80 5.51 -12.45
C GLN A 209 -6.78 4.97 -11.40
N THR A 210 -7.47 5.84 -10.64
CA THR A 210 -8.43 5.42 -9.59
C THR A 210 -9.52 4.49 -10.10
N HIS A 211 -9.86 4.56 -11.39
CA HIS A 211 -10.86 3.72 -12.04
C HIS A 211 -10.35 2.32 -12.39
N LEU A 212 -9.05 2.08 -12.42
CA LEU A 212 -8.50 0.74 -12.63
C LEU A 212 -8.69 -0.12 -11.38
N ALA A 213 -8.78 -1.42 -11.55
CA ALA A 213 -8.79 -2.36 -10.44
C ALA A 213 -7.60 -2.10 -9.51
N PHE A 214 -7.79 -2.23 -8.18
CA PHE A 214 -6.71 -1.91 -7.26
C PHE A 214 -5.47 -2.80 -7.43
N MET A 215 -5.65 -4.03 -7.94
CA MET A 215 -4.57 -4.96 -8.31
C MET A 215 -4.09 -4.81 -9.76
N HIS A 216 -4.55 -3.79 -10.51
CA HIS A 216 -4.07 -3.57 -11.86
C HIS A 216 -2.57 -3.21 -11.84
N PRO A 217 -1.72 -3.77 -12.75
CA PRO A 217 -0.26 -3.54 -12.74
C PRO A 217 0.14 -2.06 -12.76
N GLU A 218 -0.63 -1.22 -13.45
CA GLU A 218 -0.41 0.24 -13.46
C GLU A 218 -0.53 0.88 -12.06
N ASN A 219 -1.19 0.21 -11.11
CA ASN A 219 -1.37 0.70 -9.75
C ASN A 219 -0.36 0.14 -8.74
N MET A 220 0.39 -0.91 -9.07
CA MET A 220 1.18 -1.66 -8.10
C MET A 220 2.17 -0.81 -7.29
N TYR A 221 2.83 0.16 -7.93
CA TYR A 221 3.74 1.10 -7.24
C TYR A 221 3.04 2.35 -6.71
N HIS A 222 1.81 2.64 -7.17
CA HIS A 222 1.18 3.93 -6.95
C HIS A 222 0.07 3.90 -5.91
N SER A 223 -0.43 2.70 -5.55
CA SER A 223 -1.68 2.55 -4.80
C SER A 223 -1.59 1.69 -3.53
N PRO A 224 -0.82 2.07 -2.50
CA PRO A 224 -0.83 1.37 -1.21
C PRO A 224 -2.08 1.69 -0.38
N TYR A 225 -3.02 2.49 -0.89
CA TYR A 225 -4.14 3.06 -0.13
C TYR A 225 -5.13 2.01 0.36
N VAL A 226 -5.37 0.94 -0.40
CA VAL A 226 -6.25 -0.17 0.02
C VAL A 226 -5.63 -0.91 1.21
N LEU A 227 -4.33 -1.19 1.19
CA LEU A 227 -3.63 -1.83 2.32
C LEU A 227 -3.62 -0.92 3.55
N GLU A 228 -3.51 0.39 3.37
CA GLU A 228 -3.64 1.35 4.47
C GLU A 228 -5.04 1.35 5.06
N TYR A 229 -6.08 1.28 4.23
CA TYR A 229 -7.46 1.17 4.69
C TYR A 229 -7.69 -0.12 5.46
N TRP A 230 -7.22 -1.27 4.96
CA TRP A 230 -7.30 -2.54 5.68
C TRP A 230 -6.54 -2.52 7.01
N SER A 231 -5.35 -1.92 7.03
CA SER A 231 -4.59 -1.69 8.26
C SER A 231 -5.34 -0.80 9.26
N TYR A 232 -6.05 0.20 8.79
CA TYR A 232 -6.94 1.03 9.63
C TYR A 232 -8.11 0.22 10.21
N ARG A 233 -8.71 -0.66 9.42
CA ARG A 233 -9.88 -1.45 9.80
C ARG A 233 -9.56 -2.62 10.74
N HIS A 234 -8.45 -3.30 10.51
CA HIS A 234 -8.13 -4.59 11.12
C HIS A 234 -6.89 -4.58 12.01
N GLY A 235 -6.12 -3.50 12.02
CA GLY A 235 -4.82 -3.43 12.67
C GLY A 235 -3.66 -3.60 11.68
N ARG A 236 -2.48 -3.09 12.05
CA ARG A 236 -1.31 -3.09 11.15
C ARG A 236 -0.80 -4.48 10.83
N GLU A 237 -0.91 -5.40 11.76
CA GLU A 237 -0.54 -6.80 11.63
C GLU A 237 -1.38 -7.56 10.60
N PHE A 238 -2.55 -7.06 10.26
CA PHE A 238 -3.47 -7.71 9.32
C PHE A 238 -2.82 -8.00 7.96
N ILE A 239 -1.97 -7.10 7.47
CA ILE A 239 -1.30 -7.29 6.17
C ILE A 239 -0.34 -8.49 6.23
N SER A 240 0.43 -8.63 7.31
CA SER A 240 1.29 -9.82 7.48
C SER A 240 0.49 -11.11 7.68
N ASP A 241 -0.71 -11.03 8.27
CA ASP A 241 -1.62 -12.17 8.39
C ASP A 241 -2.18 -12.60 7.03
N LEU A 242 -2.53 -11.65 6.15
CA LEU A 242 -2.87 -11.94 4.76
C LEU A 242 -1.74 -12.70 4.05
N TRP A 243 -0.49 -12.25 4.20
CA TRP A 243 0.67 -12.93 3.63
C TRP A 243 0.84 -14.36 4.16
N ARG A 244 0.62 -14.60 5.45
CA ARG A 244 0.67 -15.95 6.05
C ARG A 244 -0.47 -16.85 5.55
N ALA A 245 -1.65 -16.26 5.32
CA ALA A 245 -2.82 -16.99 4.84
C ALA A 245 -2.78 -17.31 3.33
N ALA A 246 -1.90 -16.67 2.56
CA ALA A 246 -1.93 -16.69 1.09
C ALA A 246 -1.69 -18.06 0.47
N ARG A 247 -0.83 -18.93 1.06
CA ARG A 247 -0.55 -20.29 0.57
C ARG A 247 -0.17 -20.32 -0.92
N HIS A 248 0.66 -19.39 -1.35
CA HIS A 248 1.13 -19.21 -2.73
C HIS A 248 0.02 -18.89 -3.74
N ARG A 249 -1.12 -18.36 -3.28
CA ARG A 249 -2.15 -17.82 -4.18
C ARG A 249 -1.71 -16.46 -4.71
N HIS A 250 -2.19 -16.10 -5.90
CA HIS A 250 -1.99 -14.77 -6.47
C HIS A 250 -3.16 -13.83 -6.15
N ASP A 251 -4.37 -14.39 -5.98
CA ASP A 251 -5.57 -13.60 -5.72
C ASP A 251 -5.66 -13.19 -4.24
N ILE A 252 -5.43 -11.92 -3.99
CA ILE A 252 -5.52 -11.36 -2.66
C ILE A 252 -6.96 -11.26 -2.15
N ILE A 253 -7.95 -11.16 -3.05
CA ILE A 253 -9.36 -11.05 -2.69
C ILE A 253 -9.84 -12.35 -2.07
N ASP A 254 -9.57 -13.49 -2.71
CA ASP A 254 -9.86 -14.81 -2.16
C ASP A 254 -9.23 -15.02 -0.77
N VAL A 255 -7.99 -14.54 -0.58
CA VAL A 255 -7.29 -14.66 0.72
C VAL A 255 -7.94 -13.77 1.78
N TYR A 256 -8.30 -12.54 1.41
CA TYR A 256 -8.98 -11.60 2.29
C TYR A 256 -10.35 -12.15 2.73
N GLU A 257 -11.14 -12.61 1.78
CA GLU A 257 -12.47 -13.18 2.03
C GLU A 257 -12.41 -14.42 2.93
N GLU A 258 -11.46 -15.33 2.68
CA GLU A 258 -11.24 -16.50 3.54
C GLU A 258 -10.86 -16.07 4.97
N LEU A 259 -9.94 -15.11 5.10
CA LEU A 259 -9.45 -14.64 6.40
C LEU A 259 -10.53 -13.92 7.21
N GLN A 260 -11.38 -13.13 6.54
CA GLN A 260 -12.47 -12.38 7.18
C GLN A 260 -13.78 -13.18 7.27
N GLY A 261 -13.90 -14.31 6.57
CA GLY A 261 -15.12 -15.11 6.53
C GLY A 261 -16.28 -14.39 5.84
N ILE A 262 -15.99 -13.64 4.78
CA ILE A 262 -16.97 -12.87 4.00
C ILE A 262 -17.02 -13.36 2.55
N ASP A 263 -17.97 -12.86 1.78
CA ASP A 263 -18.12 -13.11 0.36
C ASP A 263 -17.83 -11.85 -0.49
N ASP A 264 -17.80 -12.02 -1.82
CA ASP A 264 -17.61 -10.93 -2.80
C ASP A 264 -18.55 -9.73 -2.55
N THR A 265 -19.78 -9.99 -2.10
CA THR A 265 -20.75 -8.92 -1.84
C THR A 265 -20.33 -8.07 -0.66
N ALA A 266 -19.91 -8.71 0.43
CA ALA A 266 -19.43 -8.01 1.63
C ALA A 266 -18.07 -7.34 1.36
N PHE A 267 -17.18 -8.00 0.62
CA PHE A 267 -15.92 -7.39 0.18
C PHE A 267 -16.16 -6.15 -0.67
N GLY A 268 -17.11 -6.21 -1.60
CA GLY A 268 -17.50 -5.05 -2.41
C GLY A 268 -17.99 -3.85 -1.57
N GLN A 269 -18.72 -4.10 -0.47
CA GLN A 269 -19.12 -3.02 0.44
C GLN A 269 -17.94 -2.43 1.21
N GLU A 270 -16.95 -3.22 1.59
CA GLU A 270 -15.73 -2.72 2.19
C GLU A 270 -14.89 -1.88 1.20
N MET A 271 -14.84 -2.29 -0.07
CA MET A 271 -14.15 -1.50 -1.10
C MET A 271 -14.86 -0.18 -1.40
N LEU A 272 -16.19 -0.13 -1.32
CA LEU A 272 -16.91 1.14 -1.36
C LEU A 272 -16.58 2.01 -0.15
N ASP A 273 -16.58 1.45 1.06
CA ASP A 273 -16.23 2.20 2.28
C ASP A 273 -14.79 2.74 2.19
N ALA A 274 -13.84 1.94 1.69
CA ALA A 274 -12.47 2.39 1.42
C ALA A 274 -12.45 3.60 0.46
N ALA A 275 -13.15 3.49 -0.67
CA ALA A 275 -13.21 4.55 -1.67
C ALA A 275 -13.87 5.84 -1.14
N LEU A 276 -14.89 5.73 -0.28
CA LEU A 276 -15.48 6.88 0.41
C LEU A 276 -14.44 7.59 1.30
N HIS A 277 -13.62 6.84 2.03
CA HIS A 277 -12.55 7.39 2.87
C HIS A 277 -11.42 8.04 2.03
N PHE A 278 -11.14 7.54 0.83
CA PHE A 278 -10.10 8.08 -0.04
C PHE A 278 -10.42 9.48 -0.58
N MET A 279 -11.68 9.93 -0.57
CA MET A 279 -12.02 11.31 -0.99
C MET A 279 -11.26 12.36 -0.20
N THR A 280 -11.03 12.12 1.07
CA THR A 280 -10.31 13.02 1.99
C THR A 280 -9.17 12.33 2.73
N TYR A 281 -8.87 11.05 2.41
CA TYR A 281 -7.93 10.21 3.16
C TYR A 281 -8.28 10.16 4.65
N ASP A 282 -9.58 10.00 4.98
CA ASP A 282 -10.10 10.00 6.35
C ASP A 282 -9.72 8.72 7.12
N MET A 283 -8.43 8.50 7.26
CA MET A 283 -7.81 7.42 8.03
C MET A 283 -6.84 8.04 9.04
N PRO A 284 -6.98 7.75 10.34
CA PRO A 284 -6.32 8.50 11.43
C PRO A 284 -4.81 8.67 11.26
N ARG A 285 -4.10 7.64 10.77
CA ARG A 285 -2.64 7.69 10.63
C ARG A 285 -2.18 8.69 9.57
N VAL A 286 -2.93 8.83 8.48
CA VAL A 286 -2.51 9.59 7.29
C VAL A 286 -3.28 10.86 7.07
N LYS A 287 -4.41 11.06 7.74
CA LYS A 287 -5.34 12.18 7.53
C LYS A 287 -4.65 13.54 7.50
N GLU A 288 -3.78 13.84 8.46
CA GLU A 288 -3.14 15.15 8.56
C GLU A 288 -2.09 15.35 7.45
N VAL A 289 -1.27 14.35 7.17
CA VAL A 289 -0.25 14.44 6.11
C VAL A 289 -0.87 14.42 4.72
N MET A 290 -2.01 13.75 4.54
CA MET A 290 -2.75 13.67 3.28
C MET A 290 -3.72 14.85 3.06
N LYS A 291 -3.89 15.73 4.02
CA LYS A 291 -4.79 16.89 3.92
C LYS A 291 -4.57 17.76 2.66
N PRO A 292 -3.32 18.03 2.19
CA PRO A 292 -3.09 18.75 0.95
C PRO A 292 -3.59 18.03 -0.31
N TYR A 293 -3.79 16.73 -0.23
CA TYR A 293 -4.20 15.82 -1.32
C TYR A 293 -5.70 15.50 -1.29
N ALA A 294 -6.40 15.87 -0.23
CA ALA A 294 -7.84 15.67 -0.08
C ALA A 294 -8.65 16.46 -1.12
N ASN A 295 -9.81 15.92 -1.51
CA ASN A 295 -10.77 16.58 -2.42
C ASN A 295 -10.20 16.89 -3.82
N ARG A 296 -9.31 16.06 -4.36
CA ARG A 296 -8.67 16.29 -5.67
C ARG A 296 -9.01 15.24 -6.74
N HIS A 297 -10.07 14.48 -6.55
CA HIS A 297 -10.53 13.51 -7.55
C HIS A 297 -11.05 14.21 -8.82
N THR A 298 -10.82 13.59 -9.97
CA THR A 298 -11.01 14.23 -11.28
C THR A 298 -11.91 13.43 -12.23
N SER A 299 -12.68 12.45 -11.73
CA SER A 299 -13.61 11.73 -12.58
C SER A 299 -14.72 12.66 -13.08
N VAL A 300 -14.96 12.65 -14.38
CA VAL A 300 -15.92 13.54 -15.04
C VAL A 300 -17.04 12.76 -15.73
N LEU A 301 -18.17 13.39 -15.82
CA LEU A 301 -19.34 12.88 -16.53
C LEU A 301 -19.46 13.56 -17.90
N GLN A 302 -20.11 12.87 -18.83
CA GLN A 302 -20.49 13.38 -20.14
C GLN A 302 -21.97 13.06 -20.41
N GLU A 303 -22.58 13.72 -21.38
CA GLU A 303 -23.97 13.44 -21.74
C GLU A 303 -24.14 11.97 -22.15
N ALA A 304 -25.22 11.36 -21.70
CA ALA A 304 -25.62 10.03 -22.13
C ALA A 304 -26.63 10.15 -23.30
N ASP A 305 -26.82 9.05 -24.06
CA ASP A 305 -27.78 8.98 -25.17
C ASP A 305 -29.22 9.14 -24.69
N GLU A 306 -29.50 8.92 -23.41
CA GLU A 306 -30.81 9.07 -22.79
C GLU A 306 -30.93 10.41 -22.06
N GLU A 307 -31.95 11.18 -22.39
CA GLU A 307 -32.21 12.51 -21.83
C GLU A 307 -32.26 12.48 -20.28
N GLY A 308 -31.59 13.42 -19.65
CA GLY A 308 -31.53 13.57 -18.21
C GLY A 308 -30.52 12.62 -17.50
N TRP A 309 -29.81 11.80 -18.25
CA TRP A 309 -28.72 10.98 -17.70
C TRP A 309 -27.36 11.52 -18.14
N GLN A 310 -26.38 11.35 -17.25
CA GLN A 310 -24.96 11.60 -17.54
C GLN A 310 -24.19 10.31 -17.30
N ARG A 311 -23.27 9.95 -18.21
CA ARG A 311 -22.47 8.76 -18.10
C ARG A 311 -21.04 9.10 -17.69
N ILE A 312 -20.35 8.15 -17.09
CA ILE A 312 -18.92 8.28 -16.85
C ILE A 312 -18.17 8.41 -18.19
N ALA A 313 -17.14 9.27 -18.22
CA ALA A 313 -16.31 9.45 -19.43
C ALA A 313 -15.62 8.13 -19.83
N ASP A 314 -15.43 7.93 -21.14
CA ASP A 314 -14.95 6.66 -21.70
C ASP A 314 -13.56 6.27 -21.17
N ASP A 315 -12.70 7.26 -20.88
CA ASP A 315 -11.35 7.07 -20.33
C ASP A 315 -11.33 6.92 -18.80
N ARG A 316 -12.50 6.89 -18.16
CA ARG A 316 -12.68 6.78 -16.71
C ARG A 316 -13.67 5.67 -16.32
N VAL A 317 -14.02 4.80 -17.25
CA VAL A 317 -14.91 3.67 -16.96
C VAL A 317 -14.22 2.74 -15.96
N PRO A 318 -14.83 2.49 -14.80
CA PRO A 318 -14.14 1.76 -13.74
C PRO A 318 -14.11 0.25 -14.00
N GLN A 319 -13.05 -0.38 -13.52
CA GLN A 319 -12.89 -1.82 -13.39
C GLN A 319 -13.36 -2.26 -11.98
N GLN A 320 -13.48 -3.58 -11.76
CA GLN A 320 -13.87 -4.09 -10.43
C GLN A 320 -13.00 -3.51 -9.33
N TYR A 321 -13.65 -3.00 -8.26
CA TYR A 321 -12.99 -2.42 -7.08
C TYR A 321 -12.06 -1.22 -7.36
N GLY A 322 -11.99 -0.76 -8.63
CA GLY A 322 -11.58 0.61 -8.94
C GLY A 322 -12.72 1.57 -8.60
N TYR A 323 -12.47 2.86 -8.58
CA TYR A 323 -13.52 3.80 -8.19
C TYR A 323 -13.48 5.13 -8.96
N ASN A 324 -14.63 5.79 -8.99
CA ASN A 324 -14.77 7.16 -9.47
C ASN A 324 -15.20 8.07 -8.33
N GLY A 325 -14.41 9.13 -8.07
CA GLY A 325 -14.80 10.25 -7.23
C GLY A 325 -15.29 11.39 -8.10
N ILE A 326 -16.60 11.67 -8.08
CA ILE A 326 -17.26 12.66 -8.94
C ILE A 326 -17.70 13.84 -8.09
N SER A 327 -17.21 15.03 -8.43
CA SER A 327 -17.61 16.27 -7.74
C SER A 327 -19.06 16.62 -8.06
N MET A 328 -19.86 16.83 -7.03
CA MET A 328 -21.28 17.17 -7.13
C MET A 328 -21.50 18.62 -6.68
N THR A 329 -22.60 19.22 -7.12
CA THR A 329 -23.01 20.53 -6.61
C THR A 329 -23.29 20.44 -5.11
N VAL A 330 -22.66 21.28 -4.34
CA VAL A 330 -22.85 21.34 -2.88
C VAL A 330 -24.24 21.88 -2.57
N PRO A 331 -25.10 21.14 -1.86
CA PRO A 331 -26.45 21.60 -1.53
C PRO A 331 -26.42 22.68 -0.45
N ALA A 332 -27.37 23.58 -0.49
CA ALA A 332 -27.56 24.54 0.58
C ALA A 332 -27.95 23.84 1.91
N PRO A 333 -27.69 24.44 3.06
CA PRO A 333 -28.09 23.88 4.35
C PRO A 333 -29.57 23.49 4.40
N GLY A 334 -29.85 22.25 4.81
CA GLY A 334 -31.20 21.67 4.86
C GLY A 334 -31.75 21.19 3.52
N GLN A 335 -31.05 21.41 2.42
CA GLN A 335 -31.48 20.91 1.10
C GLN A 335 -31.14 19.42 0.93
N THR A 336 -32.05 18.68 0.28
CA THR A 336 -31.86 17.28 -0.07
C THR A 336 -31.43 17.16 -1.53
N VAL A 337 -30.42 16.33 -1.78
CA VAL A 337 -30.01 15.86 -3.10
C VAL A 337 -30.37 14.39 -3.26
N SER A 338 -30.70 13.98 -4.49
CA SER A 338 -30.94 12.58 -4.83
C SER A 338 -30.09 12.21 -6.03
N VAL A 339 -29.48 11.03 -5.99
CA VAL A 339 -28.72 10.47 -7.11
C VAL A 339 -29.25 9.09 -7.42
N SER A 340 -29.63 8.88 -8.68
CA SER A 340 -29.98 7.57 -9.22
C SER A 340 -28.86 7.08 -10.13
N LEU A 341 -28.48 5.81 -10.02
CA LEU A 341 -27.44 5.18 -10.85
C LEU A 341 -27.99 3.95 -11.57
N LYS A 342 -27.63 3.80 -12.84
CA LYS A 342 -27.84 2.59 -13.63
C LYS A 342 -26.54 2.12 -14.28
N GLY A 343 -26.34 0.80 -14.34
CA GLY A 343 -25.28 0.20 -15.15
C GLY A 343 -25.60 0.30 -16.64
N LEU A 344 -24.57 0.54 -17.44
CA LEU A 344 -24.66 0.65 -18.91
C LEU A 344 -24.01 -0.54 -19.62
N PHE A 345 -24.05 -1.71 -19.04
CA PHE A 345 -23.50 -2.89 -19.69
C PHE A 345 -24.20 -3.14 -21.03
N ASN A 346 -23.42 -3.09 -22.12
CA ASN A 346 -23.92 -3.39 -23.47
C ASN A 346 -23.20 -4.66 -24.00
N PRO A 347 -23.90 -5.81 -24.00
CA PRO A 347 -23.32 -7.08 -24.46
C PRO A 347 -22.80 -7.02 -25.90
N GLY A 348 -23.35 -6.14 -26.74
CA GLY A 348 -22.97 -6.00 -28.15
C GLY A 348 -21.66 -5.24 -28.41
N ARG A 349 -21.11 -4.57 -27.38
CA ARG A 349 -19.82 -3.85 -27.45
C ARG A 349 -18.66 -4.56 -26.75
N THR A 350 -18.97 -5.60 -25.99
CA THR A 350 -17.93 -6.40 -25.33
C THR A 350 -17.50 -7.50 -26.28
N THR A 351 -16.21 -7.58 -26.58
CA THR A 351 -15.58 -8.68 -27.35
C THR A 351 -15.48 -9.98 -26.55
N TYR A 352 -16.11 -10.03 -25.38
CA TYR A 352 -15.97 -11.12 -24.42
C TYR A 352 -16.90 -12.28 -24.74
N ALA A 353 -16.32 -13.42 -25.14
CA ALA A 353 -17.06 -14.69 -25.28
C ALA A 353 -17.66 -15.19 -23.94
N GLU A 354 -17.19 -14.64 -22.80
CA GLU A 354 -17.67 -14.97 -21.44
C GLU A 354 -18.61 -13.90 -20.85
N SER A 355 -19.10 -12.97 -21.68
CA SER A 355 -19.83 -11.80 -21.25
C SER A 355 -21.07 -12.06 -20.38
N GLU A 356 -21.78 -13.17 -20.58
CA GLU A 356 -23.00 -13.47 -19.81
C GLU A 356 -22.71 -13.70 -18.32
N ARG A 357 -21.62 -14.39 -17.99
CA ARG A 357 -21.23 -14.64 -16.59
C ARG A 357 -20.94 -13.33 -15.84
N TYR A 358 -20.19 -12.43 -16.46
CA TYR A 358 -19.81 -11.18 -15.82
C TYR A 358 -20.94 -10.16 -15.80
N ILE A 359 -21.74 -10.08 -16.86
CA ILE A 359 -22.92 -9.22 -16.91
C ILE A 359 -23.91 -9.59 -15.81
N ASN A 360 -24.19 -10.86 -15.63
CA ASN A 360 -25.14 -11.33 -14.61
C ASN A 360 -24.68 -11.05 -13.18
N ASN A 361 -23.36 -10.90 -12.98
CA ASN A 361 -22.75 -10.59 -11.68
C ASN A 361 -22.45 -9.09 -11.49
N ALA A 362 -22.65 -8.27 -12.52
CA ALA A 362 -22.31 -6.86 -12.47
C ALA A 362 -23.18 -6.09 -11.47
N ALA A 363 -22.50 -5.33 -10.63
CA ALA A 363 -23.11 -4.43 -9.67
C ALA A 363 -22.23 -3.19 -9.48
N TRP A 364 -22.85 -2.10 -9.07
CA TRP A 364 -22.23 -0.82 -8.74
C TRP A 364 -22.73 -0.38 -7.39
N SER A 365 -21.85 -0.37 -6.41
CA SER A 365 -22.12 0.22 -5.10
C SER A 365 -21.72 1.69 -5.13
N PHE A 366 -22.51 2.56 -4.50
CA PHE A 366 -22.24 3.98 -4.49
C PHE A 366 -22.77 4.67 -3.23
N GLY A 367 -22.14 5.81 -2.91
CA GLY A 367 -22.48 6.62 -1.75
C GLY A 367 -22.02 8.06 -1.94
N LEU A 368 -22.40 8.94 -1.01
CA LEU A 368 -22.00 10.34 -0.99
C LEU A 368 -21.10 10.63 0.21
N VAL A 369 -20.08 11.45 -0.02
CA VAL A 369 -19.23 12.04 1.02
C VAL A 369 -19.41 13.55 1.00
N ALA A 370 -19.99 14.10 2.04
CA ALA A 370 -20.08 15.53 2.24
C ALA A 370 -18.97 15.99 3.20
N VAL A 371 -18.20 16.99 2.79
CA VAL A 371 -17.06 17.51 3.53
C VAL A 371 -17.39 18.86 4.12
N ARG A 372 -17.21 19.02 5.44
CA ARG A 372 -17.36 20.31 6.13
C ARG A 372 -16.15 21.21 5.91
N ALA A 373 -16.28 22.48 6.29
CA ALA A 373 -15.21 23.45 6.18
C ALA A 373 -13.94 23.08 7.00
N ASP A 374 -14.11 22.34 8.09
CA ASP A 374 -13.01 21.84 8.93
C ASP A 374 -12.33 20.56 8.38
N GLY A 375 -12.85 20.01 7.26
CA GLY A 375 -12.37 18.80 6.64
C GLY A 375 -12.97 17.50 7.19
N SER A 376 -13.88 17.58 8.17
CA SER A 376 -14.60 16.40 8.65
C SER A 376 -15.65 15.93 7.63
N CYS A 377 -15.86 14.60 7.57
CA CYS A 377 -16.74 13.97 6.60
C CYS A 377 -18.10 13.58 7.19
N ILE A 378 -19.12 13.60 6.36
CA ILE A 378 -20.41 12.97 6.59
C ILE A 378 -20.61 11.98 5.45
N TYR A 379 -20.81 10.72 5.79
CA TYR A 379 -21.09 9.66 4.84
C TYR A 379 -22.60 9.43 4.75
N SER A 380 -23.13 9.33 3.53
CA SER A 380 -24.54 8.97 3.32
C SER A 380 -24.79 7.48 3.54
N ASP A 381 -26.04 7.07 3.55
CA ASP A 381 -26.38 5.69 3.24
C ASP A 381 -25.84 5.31 1.85
N THR A 382 -25.64 4.03 1.61
CA THR A 382 -25.14 3.50 0.34
C THR A 382 -26.27 2.79 -0.42
N ALA A 383 -26.14 2.68 -1.75
CA ALA A 383 -27.04 1.90 -2.58
C ALA A 383 -26.26 1.05 -3.58
N VAL A 384 -26.94 0.06 -4.11
CA VAL A 384 -26.42 -0.82 -5.16
C VAL A 384 -27.33 -0.74 -6.38
N SER A 385 -26.70 -0.61 -7.54
CA SER A 385 -27.36 -0.78 -8.85
C SER A 385 -26.87 -2.09 -9.46
N THR A 386 -27.75 -2.80 -10.13
CA THR A 386 -27.42 -4.02 -10.88
C THR A 386 -27.99 -3.91 -12.29
N ILE A 387 -27.69 -4.86 -13.16
CA ILE A 387 -28.30 -4.89 -14.50
C ILE A 387 -29.82 -4.92 -14.38
N GLY A 388 -30.46 -3.93 -15.02
CA GLY A 388 -31.91 -3.77 -14.99
C GLY A 388 -32.49 -3.20 -13.70
N HIS A 389 -31.67 -2.87 -12.71
CA HIS A 389 -32.11 -2.25 -11.46
C HIS A 389 -31.37 -0.92 -11.21
N ILE A 390 -32.15 0.15 -11.06
CA ILE A 390 -31.64 1.49 -10.74
C ILE A 390 -31.56 1.63 -9.23
N GLY A 391 -30.35 1.84 -8.71
CA GLY A 391 -30.14 2.24 -7.32
C GLY A 391 -30.39 3.74 -7.13
N THR A 392 -30.84 4.16 -5.96
CA THR A 392 -31.03 5.58 -5.62
C THR A 392 -30.61 5.85 -4.19
N ILE A 393 -29.87 6.93 -3.98
CA ILE A 393 -29.51 7.46 -2.65
C ILE A 393 -30.02 8.88 -2.51
N THR A 394 -30.27 9.27 -1.27
CA THR A 394 -30.61 10.64 -0.91
C THR A 394 -29.70 11.10 0.22
N PHE A 395 -29.35 12.39 0.20
CA PHE A 395 -28.58 13.01 1.26
C PHE A 395 -29.17 14.40 1.57
N THR A 396 -29.40 14.69 2.84
CA THR A 396 -29.86 16.01 3.29
C THR A 396 -28.70 16.73 3.97
N ALA A 397 -28.31 17.88 3.45
CA ALA A 397 -27.27 18.69 4.04
C ALA A 397 -27.66 19.16 5.45
N PRO A 398 -26.72 19.17 6.41
CA PRO A 398 -26.97 19.72 7.74
C PRO A 398 -27.50 21.14 7.67
N ALA A 399 -28.53 21.46 8.47
CA ALA A 399 -29.14 22.78 8.44
C ALA A 399 -28.27 23.89 9.08
N ALA A 400 -27.37 23.51 10.00
CA ALA A 400 -26.58 24.44 10.79
C ALA A 400 -25.15 24.69 10.25
N GLU A 401 -24.66 23.83 9.37
CA GLU A 401 -23.25 23.86 8.95
C GLU A 401 -23.11 23.79 7.43
N PRO A 402 -22.43 24.76 6.79
CA PRO A 402 -22.19 24.70 5.36
C PRO A 402 -21.17 23.59 5.02
N LEU A 403 -21.39 22.95 3.91
CA LEU A 403 -20.47 21.99 3.33
C LEU A 403 -19.48 22.70 2.39
N SER A 404 -18.26 22.17 2.30
CA SER A 404 -17.25 22.65 1.35
C SER A 404 -17.23 21.84 0.06
N HIS A 405 -17.49 20.52 0.16
CA HIS A 405 -17.54 19.61 -1.00
C HIS A 405 -18.64 18.58 -0.83
N LEU A 406 -19.11 18.07 -1.96
CA LEU A 406 -19.93 16.88 -2.03
C LEU A 406 -19.36 15.97 -3.13
N TRP A 407 -19.06 14.73 -2.78
CA TRP A 407 -18.54 13.72 -3.68
C TRP A 407 -19.54 12.60 -3.85
N LEU A 408 -19.80 12.19 -5.09
CA LEU A 408 -20.40 10.90 -5.40
C LEU A 408 -19.23 9.92 -5.64
N VAL A 409 -19.25 8.82 -4.94
CA VAL A 409 -18.28 7.73 -5.10
C VAL A 409 -18.99 6.52 -5.65
N VAL A 410 -18.47 5.97 -6.75
CA VAL A 410 -19.01 4.79 -7.44
C VAL A 410 -17.91 3.74 -7.55
N VAL A 411 -18.20 2.52 -7.13
CA VAL A 411 -17.30 1.36 -7.18
C VAL A 411 -18.04 0.19 -7.85
N PRO A 412 -17.49 -0.42 -8.91
CA PRO A 412 -18.00 -1.71 -9.38
C PRO A 412 -17.73 -2.79 -8.33
N THR A 413 -18.78 -3.42 -7.87
CA THR A 413 -18.78 -4.45 -6.83
C THR A 413 -19.51 -5.68 -7.32
N PRO A 414 -18.95 -6.41 -8.30
CA PRO A 414 -19.61 -7.59 -8.86
C PRO A 414 -19.85 -8.63 -7.75
N SER A 415 -20.99 -9.34 -7.85
CA SER A 415 -21.31 -10.42 -6.90
C SER A 415 -20.41 -11.66 -7.05
N LYS A 416 -19.53 -11.64 -8.04
CA LYS A 416 -18.40 -12.53 -8.23
C LYS A 416 -17.27 -11.77 -8.90
N HIS A 417 -16.13 -11.65 -8.22
CA HIS A 417 -14.98 -10.95 -8.79
C HIS A 417 -14.31 -11.75 -9.92
N GLN A 418 -13.53 -11.06 -10.73
CA GLN A 418 -12.63 -11.67 -11.70
C GLN A 418 -11.29 -11.91 -11.02
N ASP A 419 -10.81 -13.12 -11.11
CA ASP A 419 -9.42 -13.46 -10.86
C ASP A 419 -8.64 -13.19 -12.15
N VAL A 420 -7.84 -12.12 -12.16
CA VAL A 420 -7.07 -11.69 -13.33
C VAL A 420 -5.59 -11.69 -12.97
N LEU A 421 -4.82 -12.48 -13.69
CA LEU A 421 -3.36 -12.48 -13.58
C LEU A 421 -2.78 -11.16 -14.09
N GLU A 422 -1.68 -10.71 -13.51
CA GLU A 422 -1.03 -9.44 -13.83
C GLU A 422 -0.70 -9.30 -15.31
N GLU A 423 -0.16 -10.34 -15.94
CA GLU A 423 0.14 -10.38 -17.37
C GLU A 423 -1.09 -10.31 -18.28
N ASN A 424 -2.28 -10.54 -17.73
CA ASN A 424 -3.55 -10.53 -18.44
C ASN A 424 -4.42 -9.32 -18.03
N SER A 425 -3.81 -8.23 -17.57
CA SER A 425 -4.52 -7.04 -17.10
C SER A 425 -5.50 -6.42 -18.12
N ALA A 426 -5.29 -6.67 -19.41
CA ALA A 426 -6.23 -6.30 -20.48
C ALA A 426 -7.57 -7.05 -20.41
N ASP A 427 -7.66 -8.14 -19.64
CA ASP A 427 -8.86 -8.94 -19.46
C ASP A 427 -9.81 -8.36 -18.38
N TYR A 428 -9.37 -7.35 -17.61
CA TYR A 428 -10.25 -6.66 -16.68
C TYR A 428 -11.46 -6.06 -17.42
N ILE A 429 -12.65 -6.37 -16.90
CA ILE A 429 -13.90 -5.84 -17.44
C ILE A 429 -14.10 -4.41 -16.97
N ASN A 430 -14.55 -3.57 -17.90
CA ASN A 430 -14.98 -2.21 -17.64
C ASN A 430 -16.47 -2.19 -17.29
N TYR A 431 -16.85 -1.46 -16.25
CA TYR A 431 -18.20 -1.36 -15.70
C TYR A 431 -18.79 0.05 -15.96
N PRO A 432 -19.24 0.37 -17.18
CA PRO A 432 -19.81 1.69 -17.47
C PRO A 432 -21.12 1.91 -16.73
N PHE A 433 -21.36 3.15 -16.33
CA PHE A 433 -22.59 3.55 -15.64
C PHE A 433 -23.03 4.95 -16.04
N ALA A 434 -24.30 5.27 -15.75
CA ALA A 434 -24.84 6.61 -15.82
C ALA A 434 -25.57 6.98 -14.53
N ILE A 435 -25.63 8.28 -14.27
CA ILE A 435 -26.33 8.88 -13.12
C ILE A 435 -27.31 9.97 -13.56
N ARG A 436 -28.28 10.27 -12.71
CA ARG A 436 -29.14 11.45 -12.83
C ARG A 436 -29.53 11.98 -11.47
#